data_11c3bf62f523aeab3c8cec1de8a3861a
#
_entry.id   11c3bf62f523aeab3c8cec1de8a3861a
#
_cell.length_a   1.000
_cell.length_b   1.000
_cell.length_c   1.000
_cell.angle_alpha   90.00
_cell.angle_beta   90.00
_cell.angle_gamma   90.00
#
_symmetry.space_group_name_H-M   'P 1'
#
loop_
_entity.id
_entity.type
_entity.pdbx_description
1 polymer ?
#
loop_
_entity_poly.entity_id
_entity_poly.type
_entity_poly.pdbx_seq_one_letter_code
_entity_poly.pdbx_strand_id
1 'polypeptide(L)'
;MSLKTGKVTVTTENIFPVIRQWLYSDQDIFIRELVSNCCDAVAKFKRLVELGQAEASEDEKYSINVIYDDVNKTIAFEDNGIGMTAEEIDKYINQIAFSGAMDFVTKYQEQSTDKAGIIGHFGLGFYSAFMVADEVTIDTRSFVKDAEPVLWKSEDGMEYEIAESSKQTRGTIITLKLSDEAKEIFNGSKIREILRKYCSFVPTEIYFTDVEADRKAAEAEEKRRKEKEEKGEEYVAPDNTPKALNDPSPLWAKKPSECTEDEYKQFYHNVFPDMRDPLFWIHLNMDYPFNLQGILYFPKTDNVYQSLEGRIKIYNHQVFVADNIEEIIPDFLFLLKGCLDCSDLPLNVSRSALQQDEYVKKLSSHIIKKVSDKLNEVFKNDRASFEKYWSDISVFVKYGMMKDEKFYEKTKDICLFKLNGGGFATLSELTEGKDTIRYTTDPIAQAAYISMAEKDGFKVIILDEELDNNFISFLEYKYQNFKFKRVDSELSGTEGDTEVKDKLTDLFRVALGNDKLEVSVMGLGKDTMPAFIRETEEARRMAEMREQFEKMRTGSEDDPYKDLDSMFPIKEDLVINTDSELISKLEAMKELGTKDEEVNRLAQHVFDQAKLAHGSLDSEGLKRFLEYNSKLLEKTIE
;
A
#
# COMPACT_ATOMS: atom_id res chain seq x y z
N MET A 1 44.31 45.57 -4.73
CA MET A 1 42.85 45.32 -4.75
C MET A 1 42.37 45.33 -3.31
N SER A 2 41.53 46.27 -2.92
CA SER A 2 40.94 46.31 -1.58
C SER A 2 39.86 45.25 -1.48
N LEU A 3 39.94 44.36 -0.50
CA LEU A 3 38.87 43.41 -0.17
C LEU A 3 37.60 44.20 0.17
N LYS A 4 36.57 44.05 -0.63
CA LYS A 4 35.26 44.65 -0.37
C LYS A 4 34.44 43.59 0.37
N THR A 5 34.24 43.73 1.66
CA THR A 5 33.35 42.89 2.47
C THR A 5 31.98 43.56 2.52
N GLY A 6 30.92 42.82 2.25
CA GLY A 6 29.55 43.30 2.33
C GLY A 6 28.64 42.16 2.84
N LYS A 7 27.48 42.49 3.38
CA LYS A 7 26.43 41.52 3.71
C LYS A 7 25.58 41.27 2.47
N VAL A 8 25.20 40.03 2.24
CA VAL A 8 24.19 39.70 1.24
C VAL A 8 22.84 40.17 1.80
N THR A 9 22.13 41.00 1.05
CA THR A 9 20.79 41.49 1.39
C THR A 9 19.77 40.94 0.39
N VAL A 10 18.61 40.56 0.87
CA VAL A 10 17.46 40.15 0.06
C VAL A 10 16.41 41.24 0.20
N THR A 11 15.88 41.72 -0.92
CA THR A 11 14.76 42.68 -0.94
C THR A 11 13.44 41.90 -1.07
N THR A 12 12.39 42.38 -0.41
CA THR A 12 11.05 41.78 -0.44
C THR A 12 10.51 41.64 -1.86
N GLU A 13 10.75 42.65 -2.71
CA GLU A 13 10.36 42.67 -4.12
C GLU A 13 10.89 41.48 -4.93
N ASN A 14 12.05 40.94 -4.57
CA ASN A 14 12.66 39.81 -5.27
C ASN A 14 12.27 38.43 -4.71
N ILE A 15 12.01 38.34 -3.40
CA ILE A 15 11.74 37.05 -2.75
C ILE A 15 10.25 36.71 -2.79
N PHE A 16 9.37 37.71 -2.75
CA PHE A 16 7.93 37.50 -2.68
C PHE A 16 7.35 36.77 -3.90
N PRO A 17 7.75 37.11 -5.16
CA PRO A 17 7.34 36.33 -6.33
C PRO A 17 7.80 34.86 -6.27
N VAL A 18 8.99 34.62 -5.70
CA VAL A 18 9.50 33.23 -5.52
C VAL A 18 8.66 32.46 -4.51
N ILE A 19 8.28 33.10 -3.40
CA ILE A 19 7.38 32.48 -2.40
C ILE A 19 6.03 32.17 -3.03
N ARG A 20 5.44 33.14 -3.73
CA ARG A 20 4.10 33.02 -4.34
C ARG A 20 4.05 31.97 -5.45
N GLN A 21 5.09 31.82 -6.25
CA GLN A 21 5.07 31.04 -7.49
C GLN A 21 5.82 29.71 -7.42
N TRP A 22 6.82 29.58 -6.54
CA TRP A 22 7.75 28.44 -6.54
C TRP A 22 7.86 27.68 -5.22
N LEU A 23 7.45 28.27 -4.11
CA LEU A 23 7.59 27.63 -2.80
C LEU A 23 6.57 26.52 -2.57
N TYR A 24 5.39 26.67 -3.14
CA TYR A 24 4.28 25.72 -2.98
C TYR A 24 3.79 25.24 -4.34
N SER A 25 3.74 23.93 -4.50
CA SER A 25 3.29 23.26 -5.73
C SER A 25 1.78 23.20 -5.88
N ASP A 26 1.03 23.38 -4.81
CA ASP A 26 -0.43 23.25 -4.75
C ASP A 26 -1.03 24.46 -4.00
N GLN A 27 -2.04 25.08 -4.60
CA GLN A 27 -2.71 26.23 -3.98
C GLN A 27 -3.48 25.84 -2.71
N ASP A 28 -3.93 24.61 -2.59
CA ASP A 28 -4.68 24.10 -1.42
C ASP A 28 -3.90 24.24 -0.10
N ILE A 29 -2.57 24.37 -0.19
CA ILE A 29 -1.64 24.41 0.97
C ILE A 29 -1.89 25.60 1.89
N PHE A 30 -2.42 26.73 1.40
CA PHE A 30 -2.68 27.90 2.25
C PHE A 30 -3.60 27.58 3.41
N ILE A 31 -4.62 26.72 3.22
CA ILE A 31 -5.53 26.28 4.29
C ILE A 31 -4.77 25.53 5.37
N ARG A 32 -3.88 24.59 4.96
CA ARG A 32 -3.03 23.85 5.90
C ARG A 32 -2.14 24.78 6.73
N GLU A 33 -1.48 25.71 6.08
CA GLU A 33 -0.53 26.63 6.74
C GLU A 33 -1.27 27.58 7.72
N LEU A 34 -2.41 28.15 7.30
CA LEU A 34 -3.17 29.07 8.18
C LEU A 34 -3.80 28.33 9.36
N VAL A 35 -4.37 27.13 9.15
CA VAL A 35 -4.87 26.31 10.26
C VAL A 35 -3.74 25.90 11.20
N SER A 36 -2.55 25.55 10.65
CA SER A 36 -1.38 25.23 11.49
C SER A 36 -0.97 26.41 12.35
N ASN A 37 -0.98 27.64 11.80
CA ASN A 37 -0.68 28.86 12.58
C ASN A 37 -1.73 29.10 13.68
N CYS A 38 -3.01 28.85 13.42
CA CYS A 38 -4.05 28.92 14.44
C CYS A 38 -3.82 27.86 15.54
N CYS A 39 -3.47 26.63 15.20
CA CYS A 39 -3.12 25.57 16.17
C CYS A 39 -1.93 26.02 17.04
N ASP A 40 -0.88 26.59 16.44
CA ASP A 40 0.29 27.07 17.16
C ASP A 40 -0.05 28.23 18.11
N ALA A 41 -0.95 29.14 17.69
CA ALA A 41 -1.43 30.24 18.55
C ALA A 41 -2.16 29.70 19.78
N VAL A 42 -3.01 28.68 19.60
CA VAL A 42 -3.73 28.00 20.70
C VAL A 42 -2.75 27.25 21.59
N ALA A 43 -1.81 26.47 21.01
CA ALA A 43 -0.83 25.69 21.76
C ALA A 43 0.06 26.58 22.64
N LYS A 44 0.53 27.71 22.09
CA LYS A 44 1.31 28.71 22.84
C LYS A 44 0.53 29.27 24.03
N PHE A 45 -0.74 29.59 23.82
CA PHE A 45 -1.57 30.12 24.91
C PHE A 45 -1.82 29.07 26.00
N LYS A 46 -2.19 27.84 25.63
CA LYS A 46 -2.33 26.71 26.57
C LYS A 46 -1.07 26.53 27.41
N ARG A 47 0.09 26.62 26.78
CA ARG A 47 1.38 26.48 27.47
C ARG A 47 1.64 27.61 28.47
N LEU A 48 1.29 28.85 28.13
CA LEU A 48 1.42 29.97 29.07
C LEU A 48 0.47 29.82 30.27
N VAL A 49 -0.74 29.30 30.07
CA VAL A 49 -1.68 28.99 31.16
C VAL A 49 -1.10 27.90 32.07
N GLU A 50 -0.56 26.81 31.52
CA GLU A 50 0.10 25.75 32.31
C GLU A 50 1.29 26.27 33.12
N LEU A 51 2.02 27.25 32.61
CA LEU A 51 3.15 27.90 33.29
C LEU A 51 2.72 28.97 34.27
N GLY A 52 1.41 29.27 34.38
CA GLY A 52 0.87 30.33 35.26
C GLY A 52 1.19 31.74 34.77
N GLN A 53 1.53 31.91 33.48
CA GLN A 53 1.86 33.20 32.86
C GLN A 53 0.68 33.82 32.10
N ALA A 54 -0.41 33.09 31.95
CA ALA A 54 -1.67 33.56 31.40
C ALA A 54 -2.85 32.97 32.21
N GLU A 55 -3.99 33.66 32.20
CA GLU A 55 -5.21 33.22 32.83
C GLU A 55 -6.21 32.77 31.77
N ALA A 56 -6.82 31.60 31.96
CA ALA A 56 -7.95 31.10 31.20
C ALA A 56 -9.14 30.81 32.10
N SER A 57 -10.36 30.86 31.59
CA SER A 57 -11.55 30.40 32.35
C SER A 57 -11.52 28.86 32.47
N GLU A 58 -12.08 28.32 33.56
CA GLU A 58 -12.12 26.86 33.80
C GLU A 58 -12.84 26.10 32.67
N ASP A 59 -13.83 26.72 32.03
CA ASP A 59 -14.63 26.13 30.95
C ASP A 59 -14.21 26.59 29.54
N GLU A 60 -13.00 27.17 29.40
CA GLU A 60 -12.57 27.71 28.11
C GLU A 60 -12.34 26.62 27.07
N LYS A 61 -13.11 26.68 25.97
CA LYS A 61 -12.95 25.80 24.82
C LYS A 61 -12.07 26.47 23.78
N TYR A 62 -11.02 25.75 23.37
CA TYR A 62 -10.13 26.20 22.30
C TYR A 62 -10.63 25.66 20.98
N SER A 63 -10.79 26.55 19.99
CA SER A 63 -11.31 26.19 18.68
C SER A 63 -10.74 27.07 17.58
N ILE A 64 -10.82 26.55 16.37
CA ILE A 64 -10.56 27.26 15.13
C ILE A 64 -11.87 27.30 14.35
N ASN A 65 -12.30 28.50 13.94
CA ASN A 65 -13.45 28.67 13.07
C ASN A 65 -12.96 29.03 11.67
N VAL A 66 -13.33 28.23 10.67
CA VAL A 66 -13.08 28.54 9.26
C VAL A 66 -14.42 28.94 8.64
N ILE A 67 -14.52 30.19 8.17
CA ILE A 67 -15.76 30.79 7.70
C ILE A 67 -15.59 31.15 6.23
N TYR A 68 -16.42 30.56 5.38
CA TYR A 68 -16.51 30.89 3.96
C TYR A 68 -17.77 31.72 3.67
N ASP A 69 -17.58 32.86 3.06
CA ASP A 69 -18.66 33.75 2.60
C ASP A 69 -18.64 33.85 1.09
N ASP A 70 -19.59 33.18 0.44
CA ASP A 70 -19.69 33.15 -1.04
C ASP A 70 -20.14 34.49 -1.63
N VAL A 71 -20.84 35.33 -0.86
CA VAL A 71 -21.31 36.67 -1.32
C VAL A 71 -20.15 37.65 -1.36
N ASN A 72 -19.40 37.73 -0.25
CA ASN A 72 -18.25 38.63 -0.13
C ASN A 72 -16.97 38.03 -0.74
N LYS A 73 -17.00 36.74 -1.12
CA LYS A 73 -15.83 35.99 -1.64
C LYS A 73 -14.66 36.04 -0.67
N THR A 74 -14.93 35.75 0.60
CA THR A 74 -13.91 35.74 1.63
C THR A 74 -13.82 34.37 2.31
N ILE A 75 -12.61 34.07 2.79
CA ILE A 75 -12.35 32.96 3.72
C ILE A 75 -11.70 33.56 4.98
N ALA A 76 -12.28 33.33 6.14
CA ALA A 76 -11.72 33.75 7.41
C ALA A 76 -11.29 32.55 8.26
N PHE A 77 -10.14 32.67 8.90
CA PHE A 77 -9.57 31.73 9.87
C PHE A 77 -9.50 32.45 11.22
N GLU A 78 -10.28 32.00 12.17
CA GLU A 78 -10.38 32.58 13.50
C GLU A 78 -9.87 31.58 14.54
N ASP A 79 -8.97 32.00 15.40
CA ASP A 79 -8.54 31.28 16.60
C ASP A 79 -8.77 32.11 17.87
N ASN A 80 -8.88 31.42 18.99
CA ASN A 80 -8.89 32.03 20.32
C ASN A 80 -7.55 31.74 21.07
N GLY A 81 -6.44 31.72 20.33
CA GLY A 81 -5.11 31.50 20.83
C GLY A 81 -4.47 32.72 21.51
N ILE A 82 -3.17 32.82 21.45
CA ILE A 82 -2.37 33.84 22.14
C ILE A 82 -2.65 35.28 21.66
N GLY A 83 -3.05 35.47 20.39
CA GLY A 83 -3.14 36.76 19.73
C GLY A 83 -1.76 37.44 19.54
N MET A 84 -1.75 38.67 19.03
CA MET A 84 -0.52 39.44 18.79
C MET A 84 -0.68 40.91 19.21
N THR A 85 0.42 41.50 19.68
CA THR A 85 0.56 42.96 19.84
C THR A 85 1.03 43.58 18.52
N ALA A 86 1.03 44.92 18.42
CA ALA A 86 1.53 45.64 17.26
C ALA A 86 3.02 45.34 16.98
N GLU A 87 3.84 45.23 18.03
CA GLU A 87 5.27 44.91 17.94
C GLU A 87 5.48 43.46 17.48
N GLU A 88 4.59 42.52 17.87
CA GLU A 88 4.65 41.15 17.44
C GLU A 88 4.23 41.00 15.97
N ILE A 89 3.26 41.78 15.49
CA ILE A 89 2.91 41.86 14.07
C ILE A 89 4.13 42.37 13.26
N ASP A 90 4.75 43.44 13.73
CA ASP A 90 5.91 44.01 13.04
C ASP A 90 7.08 43.01 12.97
N LYS A 91 7.24 42.18 14.01
CA LYS A 91 8.31 41.19 14.07
C LYS A 91 8.01 39.92 13.28
N TYR A 92 6.77 39.36 13.34
CA TYR A 92 6.46 38.03 12.86
C TYR A 92 5.64 38.02 11.56
N ILE A 93 5.00 39.15 11.21
CA ILE A 93 4.21 39.28 9.99
C ILE A 93 4.94 40.15 8.97
N ASN A 94 5.56 41.25 9.41
CA ASN A 94 6.23 42.18 8.51
C ASN A 94 7.69 41.78 8.19
N GLN A 95 8.24 40.73 8.84
CA GLN A 95 9.59 40.23 8.56
C GLN A 95 9.51 38.80 8.05
N ILE A 96 9.84 38.60 6.76
CA ILE A 96 9.83 37.31 6.08
C ILE A 96 10.83 36.34 6.74
N ALA A 97 10.43 35.05 6.90
CA ALA A 97 11.24 34.01 7.50
C ALA A 97 11.56 34.19 8.99
N PHE A 98 10.83 35.06 9.69
CA PHE A 98 10.88 35.17 11.14
C PHE A 98 9.78 34.33 11.77
N SER A 99 10.13 33.31 12.56
CA SER A 99 9.16 32.37 13.15
C SER A 99 8.92 32.68 14.62
N GLY A 100 7.72 33.20 14.96
CA GLY A 100 7.30 33.37 16.34
C GLY A 100 7.13 32.03 17.07
N ALA A 101 7.02 30.92 16.36
CA ALA A 101 7.01 29.58 16.88
C ALA A 101 8.41 29.16 17.39
N MET A 102 9.45 29.42 16.60
CA MET A 102 10.83 29.12 17.00
C MET A 102 11.31 29.99 18.17
N ASP A 103 10.96 31.28 18.18
CA ASP A 103 11.26 32.16 19.30
C ASP A 103 10.61 31.65 20.60
N PHE A 104 9.36 31.19 20.51
CA PHE A 104 8.64 30.63 21.65
C PHE A 104 9.30 29.35 22.15
N VAL A 105 9.60 28.40 21.26
CA VAL A 105 10.30 27.16 21.62
C VAL A 105 11.62 27.47 22.30
N THR A 106 12.44 28.35 21.73
CA THR A 106 13.76 28.72 22.29
C THR A 106 13.63 29.33 23.69
N LYS A 107 12.63 30.18 23.92
CA LYS A 107 12.40 30.84 25.21
C LYS A 107 11.97 29.87 26.31
N TYR A 108 11.21 28.80 25.97
CA TYR A 108 10.61 27.88 26.92
C TYR A 108 11.20 26.45 26.90
N GLN A 109 12.22 26.19 26.06
CA GLN A 109 12.83 24.87 25.85
C GLN A 109 13.47 24.28 27.12
N GLU A 110 14.01 25.12 28.02
CA GLU A 110 14.64 24.67 29.26
C GLU A 110 13.62 24.21 30.33
N GLN A 111 12.33 24.51 30.16
CA GLN A 111 11.29 24.26 31.16
C GLN A 111 10.37 23.07 30.83
N SER A 112 10.62 22.34 29.72
CA SER A 112 9.79 21.22 29.34
C SER A 112 10.59 20.05 28.77
N THR A 113 10.26 18.85 29.21
CA THR A 113 10.71 17.57 28.62
C THR A 113 9.95 17.25 27.31
N ASP A 114 8.81 17.88 27.06
CA ASP A 114 8.07 17.80 25.80
C ASP A 114 8.40 19.02 24.93
N LYS A 115 8.86 18.78 23.71
CA LYS A 115 8.84 19.79 22.66
C LYS A 115 7.39 20.20 22.49
N ALA A 116 7.00 21.38 22.95
CA ALA A 116 5.66 21.91 22.78
C ALA A 116 5.22 21.62 21.34
N GLY A 117 4.05 20.99 21.15
CA GLY A 117 3.57 20.51 19.84
C GLY A 117 3.34 21.63 18.83
N ILE A 118 4.40 22.37 18.53
CA ILE A 118 4.44 23.51 17.64
C ILE A 118 4.69 23.00 16.23
N ILE A 119 3.80 23.38 15.32
CA ILE A 119 3.76 22.90 13.94
C ILE A 119 4.65 23.77 13.03
N GLY A 120 4.61 25.10 13.20
CA GLY A 120 5.27 26.07 12.31
C GLY A 120 6.72 26.32 12.67
N HIS A 121 7.65 26.12 11.69
CA HIS A 121 9.10 26.29 11.91
C HIS A 121 9.75 27.39 11.05
N PHE A 122 9.21 27.72 9.88
CA PHE A 122 9.94 28.47 8.85
C PHE A 122 9.56 29.95 8.75
N GLY A 123 8.44 30.39 9.35
CA GLY A 123 7.96 31.77 9.25
C GLY A 123 7.56 32.21 7.84
N LEU A 124 7.18 31.24 6.99
CA LEU A 124 6.79 31.48 5.60
C LEU A 124 5.33 31.08 5.32
N GLY A 125 4.72 30.24 6.15
CA GLY A 125 3.40 29.68 5.92
C GLY A 125 2.29 30.74 5.78
N PHE A 126 2.35 31.84 6.53
CA PHE A 126 1.39 32.93 6.43
C PHE A 126 1.31 33.53 5.01
N TYR A 127 2.44 33.66 4.34
CA TYR A 127 2.50 34.29 3.00
C TYR A 127 1.86 33.44 1.91
N SER A 128 1.53 32.17 2.17
CA SER A 128 0.74 31.33 1.26
C SER A 128 -0.67 31.90 1.02
N ALA A 129 -1.19 32.73 1.93
CA ALA A 129 -2.45 33.45 1.78
C ALA A 129 -2.50 34.29 0.48
N PHE A 130 -1.37 34.92 0.11
CA PHE A 130 -1.27 35.76 -1.09
C PHE A 130 -1.20 34.98 -2.41
N MET A 131 -1.21 33.64 -2.36
CA MET A 131 -1.36 32.81 -3.57
C MET A 131 -2.81 32.85 -4.10
N VAL A 132 -3.77 33.10 -3.20
CA VAL A 132 -5.21 32.99 -3.47
C VAL A 132 -6.00 34.26 -3.17
N ALA A 133 -5.39 35.25 -2.51
CA ALA A 133 -6.05 36.47 -2.06
C ALA A 133 -5.47 37.73 -2.69
N ASP A 134 -6.35 38.67 -3.09
CA ASP A 134 -6.00 40.03 -3.50
C ASP A 134 -5.83 40.97 -2.30
N GLU A 135 -6.40 40.58 -1.13
CA GLU A 135 -6.32 41.35 0.10
C GLU A 135 -6.32 40.38 1.28
N VAL A 136 -5.43 40.61 2.24
CA VAL A 136 -5.36 39.86 3.51
C VAL A 136 -5.49 40.85 4.66
N THR A 137 -6.36 40.55 5.61
CA THR A 137 -6.49 41.32 6.87
C THR A 137 -6.23 40.41 8.05
N ILE A 138 -5.57 40.96 9.09
CA ILE A 138 -5.36 40.33 10.40
C ILE A 138 -5.97 41.23 11.46
N ASP A 139 -7.01 40.73 12.12
CA ASP A 139 -7.64 41.37 13.26
C ASP A 139 -7.28 40.58 14.52
N THR A 140 -6.48 41.15 15.41
CA THR A 140 -5.89 40.40 16.53
C THR A 140 -5.91 41.19 17.85
N ARG A 141 -6.10 40.44 18.96
CA ARG A 141 -5.95 40.94 20.33
C ARG A 141 -5.07 39.97 21.13
N SER A 142 -3.97 40.48 21.65
CA SER A 142 -3.05 39.72 22.50
C SER A 142 -3.67 39.34 23.85
N PHE A 143 -3.16 38.24 24.45
CA PHE A 143 -3.46 37.85 25.82
C PHE A 143 -2.87 38.81 26.85
N VAL A 144 -1.88 39.62 26.43
CA VAL A 144 -1.21 40.56 27.32
C VAL A 144 -2.24 41.56 27.83
N LYS A 145 -2.28 41.75 29.16
CA LYS A 145 -3.23 42.65 29.79
C LYS A 145 -2.92 44.10 29.33
N ASP A 146 -3.97 44.83 29.01
CA ASP A 146 -3.92 46.21 28.51
C ASP A 146 -3.23 46.41 27.11
N ALA A 147 -2.98 45.31 26.35
CA ALA A 147 -2.57 45.44 24.96
C ALA A 147 -3.76 45.88 24.09
N GLU A 148 -3.55 46.91 23.27
CA GLU A 148 -4.56 47.36 22.32
C GLU A 148 -4.74 46.37 21.18
N PRO A 149 -5.99 46.13 20.74
CA PRO A 149 -6.26 45.28 19.57
C PRO A 149 -5.82 45.98 18.29
N VAL A 150 -5.32 45.20 17.30
CA VAL A 150 -4.67 45.70 16.09
C VAL A 150 -5.34 45.11 14.86
N LEU A 151 -5.59 45.98 13.89
CA LEU A 151 -6.01 45.60 12.54
C LEU A 151 -4.84 45.87 11.57
N TRP A 152 -4.32 44.81 10.97
CA TRP A 152 -3.31 44.86 9.91
C TRP A 152 -3.98 44.50 8.57
N LYS A 153 -3.57 45.17 7.48
CA LYS A 153 -4.08 44.94 6.15
C LYS A 153 -2.96 45.06 5.11
N SER A 154 -3.01 44.18 4.11
CA SER A 154 -2.14 44.24 2.92
C SER A 154 -2.85 43.73 1.68
N GLU A 155 -2.62 44.34 0.52
CA GLU A 155 -3.16 43.94 -0.77
C GLU A 155 -2.19 43.06 -1.57
N ASP A 156 -0.89 43.21 -1.41
CA ASP A 156 0.12 42.52 -2.19
C ASP A 156 1.16 41.73 -1.34
N GLY A 157 1.07 41.87 0.00
CA GLY A 157 2.03 41.30 0.94
C GLY A 157 3.35 42.07 1.06
N MET A 158 3.53 43.17 0.32
CA MET A 158 4.75 43.98 0.34
C MET A 158 4.51 45.30 1.10
N GLU A 159 3.37 45.91 0.89
CA GLU A 159 2.93 47.10 1.61
C GLU A 159 1.81 46.76 2.57
N TYR A 160 1.78 47.39 3.74
CA TYR A 160 0.75 47.12 4.75
C TYR A 160 0.29 48.41 5.44
N GLU A 161 -0.90 48.34 6.00
CA GLU A 161 -1.47 49.37 6.87
C GLU A 161 -1.79 48.74 8.24
N ILE A 162 -1.54 49.52 9.32
CA ILE A 162 -1.92 49.14 10.69
C ILE A 162 -2.88 50.21 11.23
N ALA A 163 -4.01 49.74 11.77
CA ALA A 163 -5.04 50.55 12.41
C ALA A 163 -5.47 49.97 13.76
N GLU A 164 -6.15 50.77 14.54
CA GLU A 164 -6.83 50.28 15.77
C GLU A 164 -7.97 49.34 15.40
N SER A 165 -8.10 48.24 16.14
CA SER A 165 -9.21 47.30 16.01
C SER A 165 -10.26 47.49 17.14
N SER A 166 -11.48 47.03 16.85
CA SER A 166 -12.56 46.96 17.86
C SER A 166 -12.70 45.58 18.50
N LYS A 167 -11.76 44.65 18.22
CA LYS A 167 -11.80 43.24 18.70
C LYS A 167 -11.76 43.20 20.23
N GLN A 168 -12.79 42.57 20.82
CA GLN A 168 -12.95 42.51 22.28
C GLN A 168 -12.37 41.23 22.87
N THR A 169 -12.34 40.15 22.10
CA THR A 169 -11.88 38.82 22.53
C THR A 169 -10.45 38.58 22.14
N ARG A 170 -9.68 37.86 22.97
CA ARG A 170 -8.34 37.37 22.65
C ARG A 170 -8.37 36.46 21.41
N GLY A 171 -7.28 36.44 20.66
CA GLY A 171 -7.06 35.59 19.49
C GLY A 171 -6.93 36.36 18.19
N THR A 172 -6.89 35.69 17.07
CA THR A 172 -6.63 36.28 15.77
C THR A 172 -7.70 35.84 14.76
N ILE A 173 -8.09 36.76 13.88
CA ILE A 173 -8.91 36.50 12.69
C ILE A 173 -8.07 36.90 11.47
N ILE A 174 -7.77 35.94 10.60
CA ILE A 174 -7.13 36.19 9.31
C ILE A 174 -8.20 36.06 8.23
N THR A 175 -8.51 37.15 7.52
CA THR A 175 -9.50 37.16 6.45
C THR A 175 -8.82 37.36 5.10
N LEU A 176 -9.09 36.48 4.16
CA LEU A 176 -8.64 36.49 2.78
C LEU A 176 -9.78 36.91 1.88
N LYS A 177 -9.61 37.97 1.10
CA LYS A 177 -10.48 38.29 -0.01
C LYS A 177 -9.93 37.63 -1.26
N LEU A 178 -10.65 36.64 -1.76
CA LEU A 178 -10.18 35.78 -2.84
C LEU A 178 -9.97 36.56 -4.13
N SER A 179 -8.89 36.24 -4.85
CA SER A 179 -8.64 36.71 -6.21
C SER A 179 -9.68 36.15 -7.20
N ASP A 180 -9.81 36.75 -8.37
CA ASP A 180 -10.78 36.27 -9.35
C ASP A 180 -10.52 34.83 -9.79
N GLU A 181 -9.27 34.42 -9.93
CA GLU A 181 -8.88 33.04 -10.23
C GLU A 181 -9.26 32.08 -9.08
N ALA A 182 -8.99 32.47 -7.84
CA ALA A 182 -9.28 31.67 -6.66
C ALA A 182 -10.81 31.50 -6.43
N LYS A 183 -11.62 32.50 -6.77
CA LYS A 183 -13.10 32.43 -6.66
C LYS A 183 -13.70 31.33 -7.53
N GLU A 184 -13.06 30.97 -8.66
CA GLU A 184 -13.50 29.89 -9.53
C GLU A 184 -13.17 28.51 -8.97
N ILE A 185 -12.10 28.40 -8.18
CA ILE A 185 -11.55 27.15 -7.63
C ILE A 185 -12.17 26.82 -6.28
N PHE A 186 -12.21 27.81 -5.38
CA PHE A 186 -12.59 27.61 -3.98
C PHE A 186 -14.07 27.92 -3.74
N ASN A 187 -14.79 26.92 -3.28
CA ASN A 187 -16.15 26.97 -2.78
C ASN A 187 -16.24 26.21 -1.46
N GLY A 188 -17.39 26.31 -0.78
CA GLY A 188 -17.56 25.68 0.53
C GLY A 188 -17.29 24.18 0.56
N SER A 189 -17.66 23.46 -0.51
CA SER A 189 -17.39 22.01 -0.63
C SER A 189 -15.90 21.71 -0.79
N LYS A 190 -15.20 22.49 -1.64
CA LYS A 190 -13.75 22.32 -1.86
C LYS A 190 -12.95 22.66 -0.60
N ILE A 191 -13.30 23.74 0.08
CA ILE A 191 -12.65 24.11 1.36
C ILE A 191 -12.84 23.00 2.40
N ARG A 192 -14.04 22.46 2.53
CA ARG A 192 -14.33 21.33 3.44
C ARG A 192 -13.52 20.07 3.08
N GLU A 193 -13.37 19.77 1.80
CA GLU A 193 -12.52 18.67 1.31
C GLU A 193 -11.06 18.87 1.72
N ILE A 194 -10.52 20.08 1.51
CA ILE A 194 -9.14 20.42 1.84
C ILE A 194 -8.90 20.35 3.35
N LEU A 195 -9.82 20.89 4.16
CA LEU A 195 -9.75 20.78 5.62
C LEU A 195 -9.73 19.32 6.07
N ARG A 196 -10.57 18.48 5.48
CA ARG A 196 -10.55 17.03 5.76
C ARG A 196 -9.26 16.35 5.31
N LYS A 197 -8.68 16.77 4.18
CA LYS A 197 -7.43 16.20 3.68
C LYS A 197 -6.25 16.50 4.60
N TYR A 198 -6.05 17.77 4.94
CA TYR A 198 -4.85 18.20 5.66
C TYR A 198 -5.00 18.30 7.18
N CYS A 199 -6.23 18.55 7.67
CA CYS A 199 -6.46 18.97 9.04
C CYS A 199 -7.31 17.98 9.85
N SER A 200 -7.59 16.76 9.35
CA SER A 200 -8.46 15.77 10.01
C SER A 200 -8.05 15.43 11.43
N PHE A 201 -6.80 15.63 11.81
CA PHE A 201 -6.28 15.21 13.10
C PHE A 201 -5.53 16.31 13.87
N VAL A 202 -5.56 17.56 13.38
CA VAL A 202 -4.88 18.65 14.10
C VAL A 202 -5.39 18.79 15.54
N PRO A 203 -4.53 19.20 16.50
CA PRO A 203 -4.80 19.09 17.93
C PRO A 203 -5.80 20.12 18.49
N THR A 204 -6.44 20.91 17.63
CA THR A 204 -7.47 21.89 18.00
C THR A 204 -8.73 21.65 17.19
N GLU A 205 -9.90 21.67 17.82
CA GLU A 205 -11.19 21.49 17.14
C GLU A 205 -11.40 22.54 16.05
N ILE A 206 -11.77 22.10 14.85
CA ILE A 206 -12.09 22.96 13.72
C ILE A 206 -13.58 22.94 13.44
N TYR A 207 -14.19 24.10 13.40
CA TYR A 207 -15.56 24.31 12.97
C TYR A 207 -15.56 25.02 11.62
N PHE A 208 -16.37 24.52 10.70
CA PHE A 208 -16.48 25.09 9.35
C PHE A 208 -17.90 25.60 9.11
N THR A 209 -18.00 26.87 8.72
CA THR A 209 -19.25 27.56 8.39
C THR A 209 -19.21 27.99 6.91
N ASP A 210 -20.20 27.58 6.14
CA ASP A 210 -20.50 28.11 4.81
C ASP A 210 -21.73 29.01 4.93
N VAL A 211 -21.49 30.31 4.99
CA VAL A 211 -22.53 31.30 5.34
C VAL A 211 -23.77 31.19 4.47
N GLU A 212 -23.59 31.04 3.14
CA GLU A 212 -24.72 30.95 2.21
C GLU A 212 -25.40 29.58 2.24
N ALA A 213 -24.64 28.49 2.34
CA ALA A 213 -25.21 27.16 2.43
C ALA A 213 -25.99 26.97 3.73
N ASP A 214 -25.45 27.46 4.85
CA ASP A 214 -26.08 27.37 6.17
C ASP A 214 -27.34 28.24 6.22
N ARG A 215 -27.33 29.44 5.60
CA ARG A 215 -28.52 30.28 5.47
C ARG A 215 -29.62 29.59 4.66
N LYS A 216 -29.27 29.02 3.51
CA LYS A 216 -30.24 28.27 2.66
C LYS A 216 -30.79 27.04 3.39
N ALA A 217 -29.94 26.33 4.15
CA ALA A 217 -30.38 25.19 4.95
C ALA A 217 -31.38 25.62 6.05
N ALA A 218 -31.11 26.72 6.74
CA ALA A 218 -32.01 27.27 7.77
C ALA A 218 -33.36 27.71 7.17
N GLU A 219 -33.35 28.39 6.02
CA GLU A 219 -34.56 28.78 5.28
C GLU A 219 -35.40 27.56 4.84
N ALA A 220 -34.73 26.53 4.32
CA ALA A 220 -35.37 25.28 3.91
C ALA A 220 -36.02 24.54 5.10
N GLU A 221 -35.33 24.56 6.23
CA GLU A 221 -35.82 23.92 7.47
C GLU A 221 -37.00 24.66 8.07
N GLU A 222 -36.97 25.98 8.07
CA GLU A 222 -38.10 26.78 8.49
C GLU A 222 -39.34 26.53 7.61
N LYS A 223 -39.15 26.40 6.30
CA LYS A 223 -40.23 26.04 5.38
C LYS A 223 -40.79 24.65 5.65
N ARG A 224 -39.96 23.67 5.91
CA ARG A 224 -40.36 22.30 6.30
C ARG A 224 -41.16 22.31 7.61
N ARG A 225 -40.71 23.09 8.60
CA ARG A 225 -41.40 23.23 9.86
C ARG A 225 -42.83 23.76 9.64
N LYS A 226 -42.98 24.88 8.88
CA LYS A 226 -44.27 25.47 8.55
C LYS A 226 -45.20 24.51 7.81
N GLU A 227 -44.67 23.76 6.79
CA GLU A 227 -45.46 22.80 6.04
C GLU A 227 -45.95 21.62 6.90
N LYS A 228 -45.20 21.18 7.92
CA LYS A 228 -45.61 20.13 8.85
C LYS A 228 -46.62 20.65 9.85
N GLU A 229 -46.41 21.87 10.39
CA GLU A 229 -47.38 22.54 11.28
C GLU A 229 -48.74 22.72 10.58
N GLU A 230 -48.77 23.14 9.31
CA GLU A 230 -49.99 23.27 8.52
C GLU A 230 -50.71 21.93 8.28
N LYS A 231 -49.93 20.82 8.16
CA LYS A 231 -50.50 19.47 8.02
C LYS A 231 -50.87 18.80 9.33
N GLY A 232 -50.59 19.41 10.47
CA GLY A 232 -50.80 18.80 11.79
C GLY A 232 -49.89 17.62 12.09
N GLU A 233 -48.74 17.53 11.42
CA GLU A 233 -47.72 16.49 11.64
C GLU A 233 -46.71 16.91 12.71
N GLU A 234 -46.23 15.95 13.48
CA GLU A 234 -45.17 16.20 14.47
C GLU A 234 -43.86 16.59 13.77
N TYR A 235 -43.30 17.75 14.13
CA TYR A 235 -42.02 18.20 13.66
C TYR A 235 -40.95 17.92 14.70
N VAL A 236 -39.94 17.11 14.33
CA VAL A 236 -38.72 16.88 15.08
C VAL A 236 -37.61 17.76 14.49
N ALA A 237 -37.14 18.73 15.25
CA ALA A 237 -36.03 19.58 14.82
C ALA A 237 -34.76 18.76 14.65
N PRO A 238 -33.98 18.93 13.56
CA PRO A 238 -32.68 18.32 13.43
C PRO A 238 -31.73 18.80 14.52
N ASP A 239 -30.79 17.92 14.91
CA ASP A 239 -29.70 18.31 15.82
C ASP A 239 -28.72 19.22 15.07
N ASN A 240 -28.84 20.52 15.28
CA ASN A 240 -27.99 21.54 14.67
C ASN A 240 -26.77 21.90 15.55
N THR A 241 -26.39 21.06 16.49
CA THR A 241 -25.22 21.31 17.33
C THR A 241 -23.96 21.33 16.41
N PRO A 242 -23.15 22.39 16.45
CA PRO A 242 -21.92 22.43 15.68
C PRO A 242 -21.02 21.23 16.03
N LYS A 243 -20.61 20.46 15.01
CA LYS A 243 -19.70 19.32 15.17
C LYS A 243 -18.35 19.68 14.61
N ALA A 244 -17.29 19.38 15.36
CA ALA A 244 -15.94 19.55 14.87
C ALA A 244 -15.73 18.72 13.59
N LEU A 245 -14.99 19.29 12.64
CA LEU A 245 -14.69 18.66 11.34
C LEU A 245 -13.58 17.61 11.46
N ASN A 246 -12.74 17.75 12.48
CA ASN A 246 -11.56 16.95 12.76
C ASN A 246 -11.70 16.18 14.08
N ASP A 247 -10.78 15.22 14.27
CA ASP A 247 -10.58 14.51 15.53
C ASP A 247 -9.25 14.95 16.16
N PRO A 248 -9.25 15.82 17.18
CA PRO A 248 -8.02 16.34 17.80
C PRO A 248 -7.29 15.30 18.66
N SER A 249 -7.88 14.13 18.88
CA SER A 249 -7.32 13.04 19.69
C SER A 249 -7.32 11.72 18.92
N PRO A 250 -6.57 11.62 17.81
CA PRO A 250 -6.59 10.44 16.97
C PRO A 250 -6.19 9.19 17.74
N LEU A 251 -6.71 8.04 17.29
CA LEU A 251 -6.51 6.77 17.99
C LEU A 251 -5.04 6.43 18.23
N TRP A 252 -4.15 6.80 17.29
CA TRP A 252 -2.71 6.53 17.44
C TRP A 252 -2.02 7.33 18.55
N ALA A 253 -2.62 8.42 19.02
CA ALA A 253 -2.08 9.21 20.14
C ALA A 253 -2.40 8.59 21.51
N LYS A 254 -3.37 7.66 21.58
CA LYS A 254 -3.68 6.89 22.79
C LYS A 254 -2.62 5.81 23.03
N LYS A 255 -2.51 5.33 24.26
CA LYS A 255 -1.69 4.15 24.53
C LYS A 255 -2.36 2.88 23.98
N PRO A 256 -1.61 1.94 23.39
CA PRO A 256 -2.20 0.69 22.86
C PRO A 256 -3.04 -0.10 23.87
N SER A 257 -2.66 -0.03 25.15
CA SER A 257 -3.38 -0.70 26.25
C SER A 257 -4.74 -0.08 26.61
N GLU A 258 -5.02 1.13 26.13
CA GLU A 258 -6.24 1.88 26.37
C GLU A 258 -7.23 1.78 25.20
N CYS A 259 -6.81 1.13 24.09
CA CYS A 259 -7.61 1.01 22.87
C CYS A 259 -8.26 -0.37 22.77
N THR A 260 -9.50 -0.40 22.33
CA THR A 260 -10.28 -1.62 22.06
C THR A 260 -10.19 -2.04 20.59
N GLU A 261 -10.49 -3.29 20.31
CA GLU A 261 -10.54 -3.82 18.93
C GLU A 261 -11.54 -3.07 18.06
N ASP A 262 -12.71 -2.72 18.62
CA ASP A 262 -13.74 -1.99 17.90
C ASP A 262 -13.29 -0.56 17.53
N GLU A 263 -12.54 0.12 18.42
CA GLU A 263 -11.95 1.44 18.12
C GLU A 263 -10.95 1.35 16.96
N TYR A 264 -10.11 0.31 16.89
CA TYR A 264 -9.20 0.11 15.76
C TYR A 264 -9.93 -0.11 14.44
N LYS A 265 -10.99 -0.93 14.43
CA LYS A 265 -11.81 -1.17 13.23
C LYS A 265 -12.57 0.08 12.81
N GLN A 266 -13.18 0.79 13.75
CA GLN A 266 -13.89 2.03 13.47
C GLN A 266 -12.95 3.11 12.92
N PHE A 267 -11.75 3.25 13.50
CA PHE A 267 -10.74 4.17 13.02
C PHE A 267 -10.30 3.82 11.58
N TYR A 268 -10.10 2.53 11.29
CA TYR A 268 -9.77 2.05 9.94
C TYR A 268 -10.84 2.46 8.92
N HIS A 269 -12.10 2.21 9.20
CA HIS A 269 -13.22 2.57 8.31
C HIS A 269 -13.42 4.08 8.16
N ASN A 270 -13.10 4.86 9.19
CA ASN A 270 -13.18 6.33 9.13
C ASN A 270 -12.09 6.94 8.24
N VAL A 271 -10.91 6.33 8.19
CA VAL A 271 -9.74 6.87 7.46
C VAL A 271 -9.64 6.31 6.04
N PHE A 272 -10.03 5.05 5.85
CA PHE A 272 -9.88 4.35 4.57
C PHE A 272 -11.24 3.93 4.01
N PRO A 273 -11.51 4.17 2.70
CA PRO A 273 -12.75 3.75 2.04
C PRO A 273 -12.74 2.23 1.76
N ASP A 274 -12.73 1.43 2.83
CA ASP A 274 -12.78 -0.03 2.77
C ASP A 274 -13.93 -0.52 3.66
N MET A 275 -14.81 -1.36 3.11
CA MET A 275 -15.95 -1.90 3.82
C MET A 275 -15.63 -3.16 4.64
N ARG A 276 -14.40 -3.69 4.49
CA ARG A 276 -13.96 -4.92 5.16
C ARG A 276 -13.11 -4.57 6.37
N ASP A 277 -13.23 -5.35 7.42
CA ASP A 277 -12.35 -5.26 8.57
C ASP A 277 -10.91 -5.61 8.20
N PRO A 278 -9.90 -4.94 8.78
CA PRO A 278 -8.52 -5.33 8.65
C PRO A 278 -8.27 -6.69 9.33
N LEU A 279 -7.28 -7.45 8.85
CA LEU A 279 -6.90 -8.74 9.43
C LEU A 279 -6.35 -8.58 10.85
N PHE A 280 -5.43 -7.65 11.00
CA PHE A 280 -4.81 -7.22 12.25
C PHE A 280 -4.06 -5.91 12.04
N TRP A 281 -3.47 -5.37 13.11
CA TRP A 281 -2.78 -4.08 13.07
C TRP A 281 -1.57 -4.04 13.99
N ILE A 282 -0.76 -3.01 13.77
CA ILE A 282 0.37 -2.63 14.60
C ILE A 282 0.13 -1.22 15.10
N HIS A 283 0.00 -1.04 16.41
CA HIS A 283 -0.03 0.28 17.02
C HIS A 283 1.40 0.66 17.44
N LEU A 284 1.94 1.67 16.80
CA LEU A 284 3.26 2.22 17.06
C LEU A 284 3.12 3.38 18.05
N ASN A 285 3.86 3.32 19.15
CA ASN A 285 3.97 4.42 20.11
C ASN A 285 5.39 4.39 20.68
N MET A 286 6.24 5.29 20.19
CA MET A 286 7.67 5.31 20.49
C MET A 286 8.16 6.73 20.68
N ASP A 287 8.87 6.95 21.78
CA ASP A 287 9.46 8.24 22.11
C ASP A 287 10.99 8.27 21.83
N TYR A 288 11.61 7.10 21.68
CA TYR A 288 13.05 6.96 21.41
C TYR A 288 13.34 5.71 20.58
N PRO A 289 14.26 5.74 19.61
CA PRO A 289 15.09 6.89 19.15
C PRO A 289 14.36 7.85 18.21
N PHE A 290 13.11 7.57 17.88
CA PHE A 290 12.26 8.36 17.01
C PHE A 290 10.97 8.69 17.76
N ASN A 291 10.49 9.91 17.65
CA ASN A 291 9.17 10.28 18.10
C ASN A 291 8.16 9.87 17.02
N LEU A 292 7.78 8.58 17.03
CA LEU A 292 6.91 7.96 16.03
C LEU A 292 5.68 7.35 16.70
N GLN A 293 4.52 7.82 16.29
CA GLN A 293 3.23 7.26 16.65
C GLN A 293 2.49 6.85 15.38
N GLY A 294 1.59 5.88 15.48
CA GLY A 294 0.82 5.49 14.30
C GLY A 294 0.18 4.13 14.41
N ILE A 295 -0.66 3.82 13.43
CA ILE A 295 -1.28 2.51 13.30
C ILE A 295 -1.11 2.04 11.86
N LEU A 296 -0.52 0.85 11.71
CA LEU A 296 -0.43 0.15 10.44
C LEU A 296 -1.40 -1.02 10.44
N TYR A 297 -2.21 -1.13 9.41
CA TYR A 297 -3.20 -2.17 9.21
C TYR A 297 -2.79 -3.12 8.10
N PHE A 298 -3.02 -4.40 8.31
CA PHE A 298 -2.98 -5.43 7.28
C PHE A 298 -4.40 -5.56 6.70
N PRO A 299 -4.66 -5.02 5.51
CA PRO A 299 -5.98 -5.08 4.90
C PRO A 299 -6.27 -6.48 4.38
N LYS A 300 -7.55 -6.81 4.27
CA LYS A 300 -8.01 -7.96 3.51
C LYS A 300 -7.98 -7.62 2.02
N THR A 301 -7.32 -8.43 1.20
CA THR A 301 -7.12 -8.15 -0.24
C THR A 301 -7.84 -9.19 -1.08
N ASP A 302 -8.69 -8.76 -2.04
CA ASP A 302 -9.28 -9.66 -3.04
C ASP A 302 -8.51 -9.61 -4.37
N ASN A 303 -7.69 -8.57 -4.60
CA ASN A 303 -6.90 -8.38 -5.82
C ASN A 303 -5.61 -7.62 -5.54
N VAL A 304 -4.49 -8.16 -6.01
CA VAL A 304 -3.14 -7.59 -5.89
C VAL A 304 -2.98 -6.25 -6.64
N TYR A 305 -3.86 -5.96 -7.61
CA TYR A 305 -3.77 -4.81 -8.52
C TYR A 305 -4.58 -3.57 -8.10
N GLN A 306 -5.00 -3.46 -6.82
CA GLN A 306 -5.60 -2.21 -6.36
C GLN A 306 -4.58 -1.06 -6.36
N SER A 307 -5.04 0.14 -6.75
CA SER A 307 -4.22 1.36 -6.67
C SER A 307 -3.49 1.48 -5.33
N LEU A 308 -2.19 1.74 -5.38
CA LEU A 308 -1.33 1.91 -4.19
C LEU A 308 -1.48 3.29 -3.55
N GLU A 309 -2.18 4.22 -4.22
CA GLU A 309 -2.33 5.60 -3.76
C GLU A 309 -3.12 5.70 -2.44
N GLY A 310 -2.65 6.53 -1.54
CA GLY A 310 -3.33 6.87 -0.29
C GLY A 310 -3.38 5.75 0.74
N ARG A 311 -2.47 4.79 0.72
CA ARG A 311 -2.49 3.66 1.65
C ARG A 311 -1.83 3.94 2.98
N ILE A 312 -0.64 4.57 3.00
CA ILE A 312 0.02 4.99 4.24
C ILE A 312 0.14 6.50 4.25
N LYS A 313 -0.59 7.13 5.16
CA LYS A 313 -0.65 8.57 5.36
C LYS A 313 0.40 9.00 6.38
N ILE A 314 1.24 9.95 6.00
CA ILE A 314 2.29 10.48 6.86
C ILE A 314 1.83 11.82 7.43
N TYR A 315 1.98 11.97 8.73
CA TYR A 315 1.68 13.17 9.49
C TYR A 315 2.93 13.68 10.19
N ASN A 316 2.96 14.97 10.48
CA ASN A 316 3.93 15.60 11.33
C ASN A 316 3.18 16.53 12.31
N HIS A 317 3.25 16.23 13.60
CA HIS A 317 2.41 16.90 14.62
C HIS A 317 0.92 16.89 14.25
N GLN A 318 0.41 15.73 13.83
CA GLN A 318 -1.00 15.51 13.43
C GLN A 318 -1.45 16.28 12.17
N VAL A 319 -0.54 17.00 11.50
CA VAL A 319 -0.79 17.65 10.21
C VAL A 319 -0.38 16.73 9.07
N PHE A 320 -1.27 16.50 8.12
CA PHE A 320 -0.98 15.66 6.96
C PHE A 320 0.14 16.24 6.11
N VAL A 321 1.10 15.39 5.76
CA VAL A 321 2.26 15.73 4.92
C VAL A 321 2.07 15.20 3.50
N ALA A 322 2.01 13.90 3.37
CA ALA A 322 1.86 13.20 2.09
C ALA A 322 1.44 11.74 2.28
N ASP A 323 1.06 11.10 1.18
CA ASP A 323 0.83 9.65 1.13
C ASP A 323 2.08 8.93 0.61
N ASN A 324 2.35 7.71 1.10
CA ASN A 324 3.32 6.75 0.57
C ASN A 324 4.71 7.34 0.26
N ILE A 325 5.33 8.01 1.24
CA ILE A 325 6.69 8.55 1.08
C ILE A 325 7.69 7.39 1.00
N GLU A 326 8.25 7.14 -0.19
CA GLU A 326 9.15 5.99 -0.49
C GLU A 326 10.39 5.96 0.40
N GLU A 327 10.91 7.11 0.80
CA GLU A 327 12.07 7.21 1.68
C GLU A 327 11.80 6.64 3.09
N ILE A 328 10.55 6.73 3.57
CA ILE A 328 10.14 6.20 4.88
C ILE A 328 9.57 4.78 4.74
N ILE A 329 8.76 4.58 3.71
CA ILE A 329 7.98 3.35 3.51
C ILE A 329 8.53 2.63 2.29
N PRO A 330 9.29 1.54 2.45
CA PRO A 330 9.73 0.70 1.34
C PRO A 330 8.55 0.18 0.50
N ASP A 331 8.76 0.02 -0.81
CA ASP A 331 7.73 -0.35 -1.78
C ASP A 331 6.87 -1.54 -1.35
N PHE A 332 7.48 -2.57 -0.77
CA PHE A 332 6.75 -3.76 -0.34
C PHE A 332 5.78 -3.48 0.82
N LEU A 333 5.98 -2.43 1.61
CA LEU A 333 5.07 -2.01 2.68
C LEU A 333 3.84 -1.24 2.15
N PHE A 334 3.81 -0.81 0.89
CA PHE A 334 2.66 -0.12 0.31
C PHE A 334 1.38 -0.98 0.23
N LEU A 335 1.50 -2.28 0.40
CA LEU A 335 0.34 -3.16 0.57
C LEU A 335 -0.40 -2.95 1.92
N LEU A 336 0.25 -2.31 2.89
CA LEU A 336 -0.37 -1.92 4.16
C LEU A 336 -1.17 -0.62 4.00
N LYS A 337 -2.13 -0.42 4.90
CA LYS A 337 -2.81 0.86 5.11
C LYS A 337 -2.45 1.38 6.48
N GLY A 338 -2.40 2.70 6.67
CA GLY A 338 -2.08 3.23 7.98
C GLY A 338 -1.91 4.73 8.05
N CYS A 339 -1.71 5.18 9.28
CA CYS A 339 -1.33 6.55 9.59
C CYS A 339 -0.06 6.50 10.44
N LEU A 340 0.95 7.28 10.06
CA LEU A 340 2.20 7.43 10.80
C LEU A 340 2.41 8.91 11.08
N ASP A 341 2.56 9.27 12.35
CA ASP A 341 2.87 10.62 12.82
C ASP A 341 4.28 10.63 13.41
N CYS A 342 5.15 11.45 12.83
CA CYS A 342 6.52 11.60 13.28
C CYS A 342 6.89 13.09 13.36
N SER A 343 7.03 13.60 14.57
CA SER A 343 7.33 15.02 14.82
C SER A 343 8.74 15.44 14.43
N ASP A 344 9.68 14.51 14.36
CA ASP A 344 11.09 14.76 14.07
C ASP A 344 11.44 14.60 12.56
N LEU A 345 10.44 14.54 11.67
CA LEU A 345 10.69 14.38 10.22
C LEU A 345 11.43 15.60 9.64
N PRO A 346 12.54 15.38 8.92
CA PRO A 346 13.27 16.44 8.25
C PRO A 346 12.54 16.89 6.98
N LEU A 347 11.50 17.71 7.16
CA LEU A 347 10.68 18.23 6.07
C LEU A 347 11.35 19.43 5.39
N ASN A 348 11.12 19.57 4.09
CA ASN A 348 11.43 20.81 3.37
C ASN A 348 10.47 21.96 3.80
N VAL A 349 10.72 23.16 3.32
CA VAL A 349 9.93 24.34 3.68
C VAL A 349 8.44 24.20 3.31
N SER A 350 8.15 23.58 2.17
CA SER A 350 6.78 23.31 1.72
C SER A 350 6.14 22.08 2.39
N ARG A 351 6.87 21.37 3.24
CA ARG A 351 6.45 20.09 3.88
C ARG A 351 5.97 19.03 2.88
N SER A 352 6.31 19.15 1.60
CA SER A 352 5.89 18.23 0.54
C SER A 352 6.92 17.15 0.22
N ALA A 353 8.15 17.28 0.72
CA ALA A 353 9.22 16.32 0.50
C ALA A 353 10.15 16.25 1.72
N LEU A 354 10.80 15.07 1.86
CA LEU A 354 11.82 14.84 2.87
C LEU A 354 13.19 15.23 2.34
N GLN A 355 14.04 15.69 3.24
CA GLN A 355 15.47 15.75 2.97
C GLN A 355 16.01 14.33 3.17
N GLN A 356 16.73 13.79 2.18
CA GLN A 356 17.38 12.48 2.30
C GLN A 356 18.39 12.53 3.44
N ASP A 357 18.07 11.90 4.56
CA ASP A 357 18.90 11.88 5.75
C ASP A 357 19.07 10.44 6.26
N GLU A 358 20.16 10.22 6.97
CA GLU A 358 20.43 8.98 7.70
C GLU A 358 19.31 8.65 8.72
N TYR A 359 18.65 9.67 9.25
CA TYR A 359 17.49 9.56 10.13
C TYR A 359 16.33 8.81 9.46
N VAL A 360 15.97 9.18 8.24
CA VAL A 360 14.88 8.58 7.46
C VAL A 360 15.14 7.10 7.20
N LYS A 361 16.38 6.73 6.85
CA LYS A 361 16.79 5.32 6.65
C LYS A 361 16.69 4.50 7.93
N LYS A 362 17.05 5.08 9.08
CA LYS A 362 16.92 4.42 10.38
C LYS A 362 15.46 4.23 10.76
N LEU A 363 14.61 5.24 10.50
CA LEU A 363 13.17 5.18 10.73
C LEU A 363 12.53 4.05 9.90
N SER A 364 12.82 4.01 8.60
CA SER A 364 12.36 2.95 7.68
C SER A 364 12.76 1.55 8.19
N SER A 365 14.04 1.37 8.54
CA SER A 365 14.53 0.09 9.11
C SER A 365 13.80 -0.30 10.40
N HIS A 366 13.39 0.67 11.20
CA HIS A 366 12.64 0.41 12.43
C HIS A 366 11.20 -0.01 12.16
N ILE A 367 10.53 0.62 11.20
CA ILE A 367 9.19 0.23 10.73
C ILE A 367 9.21 -1.21 10.21
N ILE A 368 10.19 -1.56 9.34
CA ILE A 368 10.39 -2.93 8.84
C ILE A 368 10.52 -3.92 9.99
N LYS A 369 11.33 -3.56 10.99
CA LYS A 369 11.51 -4.40 12.19
C LYS A 369 10.18 -4.63 12.91
N LYS A 370 9.38 -3.60 13.15
CA LYS A 370 8.10 -3.71 13.86
C LYS A 370 7.09 -4.55 13.09
N VAL A 371 7.05 -4.39 11.76
CA VAL A 371 6.22 -5.21 10.88
C VAL A 371 6.62 -6.69 10.96
N SER A 372 7.92 -6.99 10.85
CA SER A 372 8.44 -8.35 10.97
C SER A 372 8.17 -8.97 12.34
N ASP A 373 8.36 -8.19 13.40
CA ASP A 373 8.15 -8.65 14.79
C ASP A 373 6.65 -9.00 15.01
N LYS A 374 5.71 -8.20 14.42
CA LYS A 374 4.27 -8.47 14.50
C LYS A 374 3.86 -9.73 13.74
N LEU A 375 4.38 -9.93 12.53
CA LEU A 375 4.13 -11.16 11.77
C LEU A 375 4.58 -12.40 12.55
N ASN A 376 5.78 -12.35 13.17
CA ASN A 376 6.28 -13.42 14.03
C ASN A 376 5.43 -13.63 15.29
N GLU A 377 4.95 -12.55 15.90
CA GLU A 377 4.05 -12.60 17.05
C GLU A 377 2.76 -13.34 16.72
N VAL A 378 2.09 -12.96 15.61
CA VAL A 378 0.84 -13.60 15.17
C VAL A 378 1.08 -15.07 14.86
N PHE A 379 2.15 -15.39 14.11
CA PHE A 379 2.50 -16.77 13.79
C PHE A 379 2.73 -17.63 15.03
N LYS A 380 3.47 -17.12 16.04
CA LYS A 380 3.79 -17.87 17.24
C LYS A 380 2.62 -18.04 18.19
N ASN A 381 1.77 -17.01 18.31
CA ASN A 381 0.68 -17.00 19.27
C ASN A 381 -0.58 -17.69 18.72
N ASP A 382 -0.84 -17.56 17.43
CA ASP A 382 -2.02 -18.13 16.77
C ASP A 382 -1.71 -18.50 15.31
N ARG A 383 -1.00 -19.62 15.13
CA ARG A 383 -0.67 -20.16 13.81
C ARG A 383 -1.90 -20.42 12.95
N ALA A 384 -3.01 -20.86 13.55
CA ALA A 384 -4.23 -21.15 12.82
C ALA A 384 -4.85 -19.89 12.19
N SER A 385 -4.86 -18.78 12.90
CA SER A 385 -5.28 -17.48 12.34
C SER A 385 -4.28 -16.97 11.31
N PHE A 386 -2.97 -17.12 11.53
CA PHE A 386 -1.95 -16.74 10.56
C PHE A 386 -2.10 -17.49 9.24
N GLU A 387 -2.38 -18.79 9.28
CA GLU A 387 -2.67 -19.61 8.09
C GLU A 387 -3.91 -19.13 7.32
N LYS A 388 -4.96 -18.68 8.03
CA LYS A 388 -6.15 -18.09 7.39
C LYS A 388 -5.84 -16.75 6.71
N TYR A 389 -4.92 -15.96 7.28
CA TYR A 389 -4.52 -14.68 6.71
C TYR A 389 -3.51 -14.83 5.58
N TRP A 390 -2.91 -16.02 5.42
CA TRP A 390 -1.80 -16.22 4.50
C TRP A 390 -2.12 -15.87 3.06
N SER A 391 -3.33 -16.18 2.58
CA SER A 391 -3.77 -15.83 1.22
C SER A 391 -3.77 -14.30 0.96
N ASP A 392 -3.99 -13.51 2.02
CA ASP A 392 -4.01 -12.05 1.91
C ASP A 392 -2.62 -11.42 2.08
N ILE A 393 -1.69 -12.09 2.79
CA ILE A 393 -0.37 -11.55 3.13
C ILE A 393 0.81 -12.23 2.44
N SER A 394 0.59 -13.36 1.74
CA SER A 394 1.66 -14.16 1.09
C SER A 394 2.50 -13.32 0.13
N VAL A 395 1.87 -12.60 -0.77
CA VAL A 395 2.54 -11.74 -1.76
C VAL A 395 3.38 -10.66 -1.07
N PHE A 396 2.82 -10.03 -0.04
CA PHE A 396 3.52 -9.03 0.76
C PHE A 396 4.79 -9.62 1.42
N VAL A 397 4.65 -10.79 2.06
CA VAL A 397 5.78 -11.42 2.76
C VAL A 397 6.84 -11.89 1.78
N LYS A 398 6.46 -12.61 0.71
CA LYS A 398 7.36 -13.09 -0.33
C LYS A 398 8.11 -11.94 -1.03
N TYR A 399 7.38 -10.88 -1.43
CA TYR A 399 7.97 -9.71 -2.07
C TYR A 399 8.94 -8.97 -1.15
N GLY A 400 8.54 -8.76 0.12
CA GLY A 400 9.40 -8.16 1.13
C GLY A 400 10.69 -8.94 1.38
N MET A 401 10.60 -10.28 1.44
CA MET A 401 11.78 -11.16 1.59
C MET A 401 12.77 -11.03 0.42
N MET A 402 12.29 -10.84 -0.80
CA MET A 402 13.14 -10.64 -1.98
C MET A 402 13.76 -9.25 -2.03
N LYS A 403 13.10 -8.23 -1.47
CA LYS A 403 13.52 -6.83 -1.55
C LYS A 403 14.41 -6.36 -0.39
N ASP A 404 14.21 -6.90 0.81
CA ASP A 404 14.93 -6.46 2.00
C ASP A 404 15.52 -7.63 2.80
N GLU A 405 16.85 -7.64 2.94
CA GLU A 405 17.60 -8.71 3.61
C GLU A 405 17.24 -8.82 5.10
N LYS A 406 16.99 -7.70 5.78
CA LYS A 406 16.63 -7.71 7.20
C LYS A 406 15.23 -8.26 7.41
N PHE A 407 14.31 -7.95 6.49
CA PHE A 407 12.98 -8.52 6.49
C PHE A 407 13.05 -10.03 6.23
N TYR A 408 13.83 -10.47 5.22
CA TYR A 408 14.07 -11.89 4.96
C TYR A 408 14.56 -12.63 6.18
N GLU A 409 15.65 -12.18 6.82
CA GLU A 409 16.21 -12.84 8.00
C GLU A 409 15.22 -12.99 9.17
N LYS A 410 14.26 -12.07 9.26
CA LYS A 410 13.23 -12.09 10.31
C LYS A 410 11.98 -12.91 9.97
N THR A 411 11.68 -13.10 8.70
CA THR A 411 10.42 -13.72 8.26
C THR A 411 10.58 -15.08 7.58
N LYS A 412 11.81 -15.50 7.27
CA LYS A 412 12.09 -16.77 6.59
C LYS A 412 11.49 -18.01 7.27
N ASP A 413 11.44 -18.02 8.62
CA ASP A 413 10.94 -19.15 9.40
C ASP A 413 9.42 -19.19 9.54
N ILE A 414 8.73 -18.11 9.15
CA ILE A 414 7.27 -18.00 9.19
C ILE A 414 6.62 -17.96 7.81
N CYS A 415 7.43 -18.01 6.74
CA CYS A 415 6.94 -18.09 5.37
C CYS A 415 6.27 -19.45 5.15
N LEU A 416 5.01 -19.42 4.70
CA LEU A 416 4.21 -20.62 4.50
C LEU A 416 4.09 -20.99 3.03
N PHE A 417 3.97 -22.30 2.79
CA PHE A 417 3.65 -22.88 1.49
C PHE A 417 2.36 -23.68 1.60
N LYS A 418 1.43 -23.46 0.68
CA LYS A 418 0.15 -24.17 0.62
C LYS A 418 0.37 -25.61 0.17
N LEU A 419 -0.18 -26.57 0.90
CA LEU A 419 -0.08 -27.98 0.57
C LEU A 419 -1.24 -28.45 -0.31
N ASN A 420 -0.98 -29.35 -1.25
CA ASN A 420 -2.01 -29.96 -2.08
C ASN A 420 -3.08 -30.71 -1.26
N GLY A 421 -2.68 -31.39 -0.19
CA GLY A 421 -3.59 -32.08 0.72
C GLY A 421 -4.36 -31.17 1.70
N GLY A 422 -4.22 -29.85 1.57
CA GLY A 422 -4.77 -28.84 2.50
C GLY A 422 -3.81 -28.47 3.62
N GLY A 423 -4.00 -27.27 4.17
CA GLY A 423 -3.11 -26.68 5.18
C GLY A 423 -1.84 -26.06 4.59
N PHE A 424 -0.90 -25.76 5.48
CA PHE A 424 0.32 -25.05 5.14
C PHE A 424 1.54 -25.67 5.82
N ALA A 425 2.72 -25.48 5.23
CA ALA A 425 3.99 -25.88 5.82
C ALA A 425 5.02 -24.76 5.68
N THR A 426 5.93 -24.64 6.64
CA THR A 426 7.12 -23.79 6.54
C THR A 426 8.20 -24.46 5.70
N LEU A 427 9.19 -23.69 5.27
CA LEU A 427 10.32 -24.23 4.52
C LEU A 427 11.06 -25.33 5.32
N SER A 428 11.26 -25.14 6.61
CA SER A 428 11.91 -26.14 7.49
C SER A 428 11.11 -27.44 7.58
N GLU A 429 9.76 -27.37 7.63
CA GLU A 429 8.87 -28.54 7.68
C GLU A 429 8.84 -29.29 6.32
N LEU A 430 9.16 -28.63 5.22
CA LEU A 430 9.25 -29.22 3.88
C LEU A 430 10.61 -29.88 3.61
N THR A 431 11.68 -29.31 4.15
CA THR A 431 13.07 -29.77 3.92
C THR A 431 13.54 -30.78 4.96
N GLU A 432 12.71 -31.18 5.94
CA GLU A 432 13.08 -32.15 6.97
C GLU A 432 13.48 -33.49 6.35
N GLY A 433 14.81 -33.77 6.31
CA GLY A 433 15.38 -35.00 5.75
C GLY A 433 15.33 -35.10 4.21
N LYS A 434 15.07 -34.02 3.49
CA LYS A 434 14.95 -33.98 2.02
C LYS A 434 15.73 -32.80 1.44
N ASP A 435 16.34 -33.04 0.27
CA ASP A 435 17.04 -32.07 -0.55
C ASP A 435 16.19 -31.55 -1.73
N THR A 436 14.97 -32.04 -1.85
CA THR A 436 14.04 -31.71 -2.93
C THR A 436 12.66 -31.41 -2.37
N ILE A 437 12.07 -30.28 -2.80
CA ILE A 437 10.69 -29.88 -2.54
C ILE A 437 9.91 -30.05 -3.84
N ARG A 438 8.84 -30.85 -3.80
CA ARG A 438 7.95 -31.05 -4.95
C ARG A 438 6.85 -30.00 -4.96
N TYR A 439 6.57 -29.44 -6.15
CA TYR A 439 5.50 -28.47 -6.32
C TYR A 439 4.67 -28.71 -7.57
N THR A 440 3.45 -28.19 -7.55
CA THR A 440 2.53 -28.13 -8.68
C THR A 440 2.09 -26.70 -8.92
N THR A 441 1.82 -26.36 -10.18
CA THR A 441 1.21 -25.08 -10.59
C THR A 441 -0.27 -25.26 -10.95
N ASP A 442 -0.69 -26.51 -11.26
CA ASP A 442 -2.09 -26.87 -11.53
C ASP A 442 -2.40 -28.23 -10.90
N PRO A 443 -3.01 -28.26 -9.70
CA PRO A 443 -3.33 -29.50 -9.01
C PRO A 443 -4.29 -30.42 -9.75
N ILE A 444 -5.12 -29.89 -10.64
CA ILE A 444 -6.09 -30.66 -11.40
C ILE A 444 -5.42 -31.35 -12.59
N ALA A 445 -4.73 -30.57 -13.41
CA ALA A 445 -4.03 -31.10 -14.58
C ALA A 445 -2.91 -32.07 -14.18
N GLN A 446 -2.19 -31.79 -13.08
CA GLN A 446 -1.05 -32.58 -12.63
C GLN A 446 -1.38 -33.66 -11.59
N ALA A 447 -2.65 -34.00 -11.40
CA ALA A 447 -3.11 -34.92 -10.35
C ALA A 447 -2.42 -36.30 -10.37
N ALA A 448 -2.11 -36.85 -11.55
CA ALA A 448 -1.41 -38.13 -11.70
C ALA A 448 0.03 -38.05 -11.15
N TYR A 449 0.74 -36.97 -11.45
CA TYR A 449 2.12 -36.73 -10.99
C TYR A 449 2.16 -36.45 -9.49
N ILE A 450 1.19 -35.69 -8.98
CA ILE A 450 1.04 -35.43 -7.54
C ILE A 450 0.88 -36.75 -6.80
N SER A 451 -0.03 -37.63 -7.28
CA SER A 451 -0.26 -38.94 -6.66
C SER A 451 1.01 -39.81 -6.60
N MET A 452 1.86 -39.74 -7.62
CA MET A 452 3.15 -40.42 -7.62
C MET A 452 4.11 -39.83 -6.58
N ALA A 453 4.28 -38.51 -6.56
CA ALA A 453 5.15 -37.83 -5.61
C ALA A 453 4.71 -38.08 -4.15
N GLU A 454 3.41 -38.10 -3.87
CA GLU A 454 2.88 -38.38 -2.55
C GLU A 454 3.08 -39.85 -2.12
N LYS A 455 2.99 -40.81 -3.05
CA LYS A 455 3.35 -42.23 -2.79
C LYS A 455 4.83 -42.38 -2.42
N ASP A 456 5.69 -41.55 -3.00
CA ASP A 456 7.12 -41.50 -2.67
C ASP A 456 7.41 -40.73 -1.36
N GLY A 457 6.35 -40.31 -0.63
CA GLY A 457 6.43 -39.65 0.64
C GLY A 457 6.79 -38.16 0.58
N PHE A 458 6.61 -37.51 -0.58
CA PHE A 458 6.75 -36.06 -0.69
C PHE A 458 5.46 -35.36 -0.30
N LYS A 459 5.61 -34.21 0.38
CA LYS A 459 4.53 -33.22 0.49
C LYS A 459 4.60 -32.32 -0.73
N VAL A 460 3.52 -32.26 -1.50
CA VAL A 460 3.47 -31.42 -2.70
C VAL A 460 2.91 -30.05 -2.33
N ILE A 461 3.63 -28.98 -2.65
CA ILE A 461 3.17 -27.61 -2.46
C ILE A 461 2.52 -27.07 -3.74
N ILE A 462 1.61 -26.11 -3.58
CA ILE A 462 0.96 -25.40 -4.68
C ILE A 462 1.63 -24.04 -4.83
N LEU A 463 2.09 -23.73 -6.05
CA LEU A 463 2.65 -22.45 -6.44
C LEU A 463 1.77 -21.87 -7.55
N ASP A 464 0.75 -21.10 -7.16
CA ASP A 464 -0.30 -20.58 -8.04
C ASP A 464 -0.28 -19.03 -8.15
N GLU A 465 0.71 -18.37 -7.53
CA GLU A 465 0.93 -16.92 -7.60
C GLU A 465 2.00 -16.56 -8.64
N GLU A 466 1.83 -15.45 -9.37
CA GLU A 466 2.81 -14.98 -10.37
C GLU A 466 4.22 -14.74 -9.79
N LEU A 467 4.28 -14.44 -8.50
CA LEU A 467 5.54 -14.18 -7.80
C LEU A 467 6.32 -15.46 -7.48
N ASP A 468 5.67 -16.61 -7.45
CA ASP A 468 6.22 -17.85 -6.89
C ASP A 468 7.48 -18.33 -7.61
N ASN A 469 7.53 -18.24 -8.93
CA ASN A 469 8.71 -18.66 -9.70
C ASN A 469 9.97 -17.84 -9.35
N ASN A 470 9.81 -16.53 -9.19
CA ASN A 470 10.89 -15.66 -8.78
C ASN A 470 11.28 -15.94 -7.31
N PHE A 471 10.29 -16.21 -6.47
CA PHE A 471 10.51 -16.47 -5.06
C PHE A 471 11.23 -17.80 -4.81
N ILE A 472 10.86 -18.89 -5.47
CA ILE A 472 11.59 -20.16 -5.33
C ILE A 472 13.02 -20.06 -5.86
N SER A 473 13.24 -19.34 -6.96
CA SER A 473 14.59 -19.08 -7.48
C SER A 473 15.45 -18.29 -6.48
N PHE A 474 14.84 -17.30 -5.80
CA PHE A 474 15.50 -16.56 -4.72
C PHE A 474 15.85 -17.48 -3.53
N LEU A 475 14.95 -18.37 -3.11
CA LEU A 475 15.21 -19.31 -2.04
C LEU A 475 16.32 -20.31 -2.40
N GLU A 476 16.33 -20.85 -3.62
CA GLU A 476 17.40 -21.75 -4.10
C GLU A 476 18.78 -21.07 -4.13
N TYR A 477 18.80 -19.77 -4.46
CA TYR A 477 20.03 -18.98 -4.39
C TYR A 477 20.53 -18.83 -2.93
N LYS A 478 19.60 -18.60 -2.00
CA LYS A 478 19.92 -18.42 -0.56
C LYS A 478 20.39 -19.69 0.13
N TYR A 479 19.77 -20.82 -0.16
CA TYR A 479 19.95 -22.03 0.63
C TYR A 479 20.87 -23.08 -0.01
N GLN A 480 21.03 -23.18 -1.28
CA GLN A 480 21.91 -24.12 -2.04
C GLN A 480 21.85 -25.62 -1.64
N ASN A 481 21.15 -26.00 -0.58
CA ASN A 481 21.10 -27.37 -0.01
C ASN A 481 19.81 -28.12 -0.38
N PHE A 482 18.88 -27.49 -1.09
CA PHE A 482 17.68 -28.09 -1.64
C PHE A 482 17.31 -27.45 -2.97
N LYS A 483 16.43 -28.14 -3.71
CA LYS A 483 15.89 -27.66 -4.99
C LYS A 483 14.38 -27.78 -5.02
N PHE A 484 13.71 -26.82 -5.66
CA PHE A 484 12.32 -26.95 -6.03
C PHE A 484 12.22 -27.67 -7.37
N LYS A 485 11.41 -28.73 -7.43
CA LYS A 485 11.16 -29.48 -8.65
C LYS A 485 9.67 -29.66 -8.85
N ARG A 486 9.17 -29.28 -10.04
CA ARG A 486 7.78 -29.53 -10.40
C ARG A 486 7.52 -31.04 -10.43
N VAL A 487 6.30 -31.45 -10.08
CA VAL A 487 5.96 -32.89 -9.95
C VAL A 487 6.20 -33.70 -11.22
N ASP A 488 6.16 -33.08 -12.39
CA ASP A 488 6.36 -33.69 -13.70
C ASP A 488 7.80 -33.58 -14.23
N SER A 489 8.67 -32.86 -13.52
CA SER A 489 10.06 -32.69 -13.97
C SER A 489 10.96 -33.90 -13.73
N GLU A 490 10.60 -34.73 -12.76
CA GLU A 490 11.38 -35.91 -12.39
C GLU A 490 10.45 -36.98 -11.84
N LEU A 491 10.44 -38.14 -12.45
CA LEU A 491 9.66 -39.30 -12.06
C LEU A 491 10.55 -40.28 -11.30
N SER A 492 10.06 -40.80 -10.19
CA SER A 492 10.75 -41.81 -9.41
C SER A 492 10.44 -43.19 -9.95
N GLY A 493 11.45 -43.90 -10.44
CA GLY A 493 11.31 -45.24 -10.96
C GLY A 493 12.64 -45.89 -11.22
N THR A 494 12.64 -47.17 -11.59
CA THR A 494 13.82 -47.88 -12.02
C THR A 494 14.05 -47.64 -13.50
N GLU A 495 15.27 -47.28 -13.90
CA GLU A 495 15.60 -47.15 -15.32
C GLU A 495 15.37 -48.48 -16.06
N GLY A 496 14.71 -48.40 -17.22
CA GLY A 496 14.44 -49.57 -18.05
C GLY A 496 15.61 -49.97 -18.90
N ASP A 497 15.51 -51.18 -19.49
CA ASP A 497 16.53 -51.73 -20.36
C ASP A 497 16.66 -50.95 -21.68
N THR A 498 17.89 -50.78 -22.18
CA THR A 498 18.19 -50.04 -23.42
C THR A 498 17.55 -50.68 -24.64
N GLU A 499 17.51 -52.04 -24.73
CA GLU A 499 16.88 -52.74 -25.85
C GLU A 499 15.36 -52.50 -25.90
N VAL A 500 14.70 -52.48 -24.74
CA VAL A 500 13.27 -52.13 -24.60
C VAL A 500 13.04 -50.68 -25.01
N LYS A 501 13.92 -49.78 -24.59
CA LYS A 501 13.88 -48.38 -24.96
C LYS A 501 13.90 -48.19 -26.48
N ASP A 502 14.85 -48.83 -27.19
CA ASP A 502 14.99 -48.67 -28.64
C ASP A 502 13.72 -49.16 -29.35
N LYS A 503 13.19 -50.32 -28.98
CA LYS A 503 11.97 -50.89 -29.56
C LYS A 503 10.75 -49.98 -29.36
N LEU A 504 10.54 -49.48 -28.14
CA LEU A 504 9.43 -48.61 -27.84
C LEU A 504 9.59 -47.22 -28.48
N THR A 505 10.83 -46.72 -28.59
CA THR A 505 11.13 -45.47 -29.31
C THR A 505 10.69 -45.55 -30.76
N ASP A 506 11.09 -46.63 -31.47
CA ASP A 506 10.73 -46.84 -32.87
C ASP A 506 9.19 -46.99 -33.02
N LEU A 507 8.57 -47.73 -32.14
CA LEU A 507 7.11 -47.93 -32.16
C LEU A 507 6.36 -46.59 -32.03
N PHE A 508 6.70 -45.77 -31.02
CA PHE A 508 6.00 -44.51 -30.77
C PHE A 508 6.36 -43.45 -31.84
N ARG A 509 7.57 -43.39 -32.33
CA ARG A 509 7.94 -42.51 -33.46
C ARG A 509 7.14 -42.80 -34.72
N VAL A 510 7.00 -44.07 -35.07
CA VAL A 510 6.20 -44.50 -36.24
C VAL A 510 4.72 -44.21 -36.01
N ALA A 511 4.17 -44.53 -34.83
CA ALA A 511 2.78 -44.31 -34.51
C ALA A 511 2.37 -42.84 -34.51
N LEU A 512 3.26 -41.96 -34.08
CA LEU A 512 3.03 -40.51 -33.96
C LEU A 512 3.51 -39.73 -35.21
N GLY A 513 4.25 -40.37 -36.14
CA GLY A 513 4.85 -39.69 -37.28
C GLY A 513 5.87 -38.61 -36.86
N ASN A 514 6.54 -38.80 -35.71
CA ASN A 514 7.49 -37.83 -35.16
C ASN A 514 8.84 -38.47 -34.87
N ASP A 515 9.77 -38.33 -35.83
CA ASP A 515 11.12 -38.91 -35.75
C ASP A 515 12.00 -38.23 -34.67
N LYS A 516 11.62 -37.06 -34.19
CA LYS A 516 12.35 -36.30 -33.18
C LYS A 516 11.86 -36.54 -31.75
N LEU A 517 10.83 -37.38 -31.56
CA LEU A 517 10.30 -37.69 -30.24
C LEU A 517 11.41 -38.28 -29.34
N GLU A 518 11.65 -37.64 -28.21
CA GLU A 518 12.48 -38.22 -27.15
C GLU A 518 11.64 -39.18 -26.32
N VAL A 519 12.18 -40.40 -26.13
CA VAL A 519 11.51 -41.48 -25.39
C VAL A 519 12.44 -42.03 -24.34
N SER A 520 11.95 -42.12 -23.12
CA SER A 520 12.60 -42.79 -22.01
C SER A 520 11.73 -43.94 -21.50
N VAL A 521 12.34 -44.95 -20.88
CA VAL A 521 11.63 -46.09 -20.31
C VAL A 521 11.95 -46.22 -18.81
N MET A 522 10.92 -46.41 -18.01
CA MET A 522 11.07 -46.54 -16.56
C MET A 522 10.04 -47.54 -16.01
N GLY A 523 10.44 -48.28 -14.97
CA GLY A 523 9.50 -49.09 -14.17
C GLY A 523 8.88 -48.16 -13.11
N LEU A 524 7.62 -47.79 -13.31
CA LEU A 524 6.87 -46.86 -12.44
C LEU A 524 5.79 -47.55 -11.59
N GLY A 525 5.76 -48.89 -11.64
CA GLY A 525 4.74 -49.71 -10.94
C GLY A 525 3.50 -49.98 -11.79
N LYS A 526 2.86 -51.13 -11.51
CA LYS A 526 1.72 -51.67 -12.30
C LYS A 526 0.45 -50.84 -12.19
N ASP A 527 0.27 -50.13 -11.05
CA ASP A 527 -0.94 -49.35 -10.75
C ASP A 527 -0.82 -47.90 -11.20
N THR A 528 0.18 -47.57 -12.03
CA THR A 528 0.40 -46.22 -12.57
C THR A 528 0.04 -46.19 -14.06
N MET A 529 -0.05 -44.96 -14.62
CA MET A 529 -0.35 -44.78 -16.03
C MET A 529 0.70 -45.43 -16.93
N PRO A 530 0.33 -45.84 -18.18
CA PRO A 530 1.20 -46.51 -19.10
C PRO A 530 2.32 -45.60 -19.66
N ALA A 531 2.11 -44.27 -19.67
CA ALA A 531 3.10 -43.28 -20.07
C ALA A 531 2.86 -41.93 -19.41
N PHE A 532 3.92 -41.14 -19.36
CA PHE A 532 3.95 -39.79 -18.83
C PHE A 532 4.71 -38.85 -19.74
N ILE A 533 4.37 -37.57 -19.73
CA ILE A 533 5.23 -36.53 -20.30
C ILE A 533 6.13 -35.99 -19.20
N ARG A 534 7.43 -35.94 -19.44
CA ARG A 534 8.41 -35.34 -18.54
C ARG A 534 8.95 -34.06 -19.16
N GLU A 535 8.85 -32.96 -18.41
CA GLU A 535 9.43 -31.68 -18.78
C GLU A 535 10.52 -31.32 -17.77
N THR A 536 11.78 -31.21 -18.22
CA THR A 536 12.87 -30.84 -17.31
C THR A 536 12.71 -29.42 -16.79
N GLU A 537 13.19 -29.14 -15.56
CA GLU A 537 13.15 -27.79 -14.99
C GLU A 537 13.79 -26.73 -15.89
N GLU A 538 14.83 -27.09 -16.63
CA GLU A 538 15.48 -26.20 -17.59
C GLU A 538 14.54 -25.88 -18.77
N ALA A 539 13.88 -26.89 -19.32
CA ALA A 539 12.94 -26.75 -20.44
C ALA A 539 11.75 -25.89 -19.99
N ARG A 540 11.24 -26.11 -18.79
CA ARG A 540 10.14 -25.34 -18.21
C ARG A 540 10.52 -23.86 -18.03
N ARG A 541 11.68 -23.57 -17.44
CA ARG A 541 12.16 -22.19 -17.26
C ARG A 541 12.36 -21.48 -18.60
N MET A 542 12.81 -22.22 -19.63
CA MET A 542 12.89 -21.70 -20.99
C MET A 542 11.51 -21.42 -21.58
N ALA A 543 10.53 -22.30 -21.36
CA ALA A 543 9.16 -22.11 -21.82
C ALA A 543 8.50 -20.88 -21.16
N GLU A 544 8.70 -20.66 -19.88
CA GLU A 544 8.22 -19.46 -19.16
C GLU A 544 8.89 -18.18 -19.66
N MET A 545 10.20 -18.20 -19.87
CA MET A 545 10.90 -17.07 -20.49
C MET A 545 10.35 -16.77 -21.90
N ARG A 546 10.10 -17.83 -22.69
CA ARG A 546 9.47 -17.70 -24.01
C ARG A 546 8.10 -17.01 -23.92
N GLU A 547 7.23 -17.44 -23.00
CA GLU A 547 5.90 -16.84 -22.81
C GLU A 547 6.00 -15.35 -22.43
N GLN A 548 6.95 -14.98 -21.58
CA GLN A 548 7.21 -13.59 -21.24
C GLN A 548 7.66 -12.78 -22.46
N PHE A 549 8.57 -13.31 -23.29
CA PHE A 549 8.99 -12.65 -24.52
C PHE A 549 7.89 -12.59 -25.58
N GLU A 550 7.02 -13.59 -25.63
CA GLU A 550 5.86 -13.60 -26.54
C GLU A 550 4.86 -12.49 -26.17
N LYS A 551 4.64 -12.20 -24.88
CA LYS A 551 3.85 -11.06 -24.40
C LYS A 551 4.49 -9.70 -24.72
N MET A 552 5.81 -9.64 -24.91
CA MET A 552 6.57 -8.42 -25.30
C MET A 552 6.68 -8.24 -26.80
N ARG A 553 6.22 -9.20 -27.60
CA ARG A 553 6.33 -9.23 -29.06
C ARG A 553 5.50 -8.11 -29.70
N THR A 554 6.13 -7.30 -30.54
CA THR A 554 5.50 -6.15 -31.19
C THR A 554 4.86 -6.49 -32.54
N GLY A 555 5.17 -7.66 -33.10
CA GLY A 555 4.68 -8.10 -34.40
C GLY A 555 5.26 -7.34 -35.60
N SER A 556 6.33 -6.56 -35.41
CA SER A 556 7.02 -5.84 -36.48
C SER A 556 8.05 -6.73 -37.20
N GLU A 557 8.46 -6.36 -38.42
CA GLU A 557 9.50 -7.12 -39.17
C GLU A 557 10.86 -7.12 -38.47
N ASP A 558 11.16 -6.11 -37.67
CA ASP A 558 12.39 -5.93 -36.88
C ASP A 558 12.26 -6.41 -35.44
N ASP A 559 11.26 -7.24 -35.12
CA ASP A 559 11.04 -7.75 -33.78
C ASP A 559 12.19 -8.67 -33.34
N PRO A 560 12.98 -8.35 -32.30
CA PRO A 560 14.08 -9.17 -31.83
C PRO A 560 13.63 -10.54 -31.30
N TYR A 561 12.35 -10.74 -31.06
CA TYR A 561 11.77 -12.00 -30.57
C TYR A 561 11.05 -12.82 -31.65
N LYS A 562 11.40 -12.60 -32.93
CA LYS A 562 10.76 -13.24 -34.07
C LYS A 562 10.94 -14.77 -34.09
N ASP A 563 12.11 -15.26 -33.67
CA ASP A 563 12.49 -16.67 -33.72
C ASP A 563 12.56 -17.33 -32.34
N LEU A 564 11.54 -17.12 -31.49
CA LEU A 564 11.48 -17.67 -30.15
C LEU A 564 11.59 -19.19 -30.09
N ASP A 565 11.05 -19.90 -31.11
CA ASP A 565 11.11 -21.38 -31.21
C ASP A 565 12.53 -21.91 -31.36
N SER A 566 13.41 -21.17 -32.03
CA SER A 566 14.81 -21.52 -32.16
C SER A 566 15.66 -21.14 -30.96
N MET A 567 15.29 -20.08 -30.28
CA MET A 567 15.98 -19.58 -29.09
C MET A 567 15.64 -20.40 -27.84
N PHE A 568 14.39 -20.88 -27.74
CA PHE A 568 13.86 -21.62 -26.60
C PHE A 568 13.13 -22.90 -27.06
N PRO A 569 13.85 -23.96 -27.47
CA PRO A 569 13.22 -25.20 -27.92
C PRO A 569 12.57 -25.91 -26.73
N ILE A 570 11.29 -26.24 -26.88
CA ILE A 570 10.56 -27.05 -25.89
C ILE A 570 11.01 -28.50 -26.06
N LYS A 571 11.59 -29.10 -25.04
CA LYS A 571 11.97 -30.50 -24.99
C LYS A 571 11.06 -31.25 -24.05
N GLU A 572 10.15 -32.01 -24.63
CA GLU A 572 9.30 -32.95 -23.89
C GLU A 572 9.87 -34.38 -24.10
N ASP A 573 9.92 -35.16 -23.04
CA ASP A 573 10.32 -36.56 -23.06
C ASP A 573 9.14 -37.45 -22.70
N LEU A 574 8.79 -38.39 -23.59
CA LEU A 574 7.76 -39.38 -23.32
C LEU A 574 8.36 -40.53 -22.49
N VAL A 575 8.00 -40.58 -21.22
CA VAL A 575 8.41 -41.66 -20.33
C VAL A 575 7.38 -42.79 -20.36
N ILE A 576 7.80 -43.95 -20.83
CA ILE A 576 6.96 -45.13 -20.94
C ILE A 576 7.18 -46.03 -19.73
N ASN A 577 6.07 -46.42 -19.08
CA ASN A 577 6.09 -47.31 -17.93
C ASN A 577 6.19 -48.78 -18.33
N THR A 578 7.37 -49.38 -18.17
CA THR A 578 7.64 -50.80 -18.51
C THR A 578 6.91 -51.79 -17.59
N ASP A 579 6.43 -51.37 -16.40
CA ASP A 579 5.64 -52.25 -15.52
C ASP A 579 4.16 -52.33 -15.94
N SER A 580 3.73 -51.52 -16.92
CA SER A 580 2.35 -51.48 -17.39
C SER A 580 2.01 -52.70 -18.24
N GLU A 581 0.96 -53.42 -17.87
CA GLU A 581 0.47 -54.55 -18.68
C GLU A 581 0.06 -54.13 -20.11
N LEU A 582 -0.45 -52.90 -20.26
CA LEU A 582 -0.83 -52.37 -21.56
C LEU A 582 0.38 -52.21 -22.46
N ILE A 583 1.49 -51.69 -21.94
CA ILE A 583 2.77 -51.53 -22.71
C ILE A 583 3.34 -52.86 -23.06
N SER A 584 3.42 -53.83 -22.15
CA SER A 584 3.89 -55.20 -22.43
C SER A 584 3.06 -55.89 -23.51
N LYS A 585 1.74 -55.73 -23.51
CA LYS A 585 0.86 -56.26 -24.55
C LYS A 585 1.05 -55.58 -25.89
N LEU A 586 1.27 -54.27 -25.89
CA LEU A 586 1.49 -53.49 -27.10
C LEU A 586 2.81 -53.86 -27.77
N GLU A 587 3.86 -54.07 -26.97
CA GLU A 587 5.16 -54.59 -27.44
C GLU A 587 5.03 -55.98 -28.06
N ALA A 588 4.37 -56.91 -27.39
CA ALA A 588 4.13 -58.27 -27.89
C ALA A 588 3.31 -58.28 -29.21
N MET A 589 2.31 -57.42 -29.34
CA MET A 589 1.52 -57.29 -30.58
C MET A 589 2.39 -56.76 -31.73
N LYS A 590 3.31 -55.84 -31.47
CA LYS A 590 4.22 -55.33 -32.48
C LYS A 590 5.22 -56.40 -32.98
N GLU A 591 5.78 -57.18 -32.05
CA GLU A 591 6.69 -58.28 -32.37
C GLU A 591 6.04 -59.39 -33.23
N LEU A 592 4.78 -59.64 -33.06
CA LEU A 592 4.00 -60.60 -33.85
C LEU A 592 3.70 -60.11 -35.28
N GLY A 593 3.93 -58.85 -35.60
CA GLY A 593 3.71 -58.24 -36.91
C GLY A 593 2.24 -58.30 -37.38
N THR A 594 1.29 -58.47 -36.44
CA THR A 594 -0.11 -58.52 -36.73
C THR A 594 -0.81 -57.25 -36.26
N LYS A 595 -1.67 -56.64 -37.13
CA LYS A 595 -2.46 -55.46 -36.76
C LYS A 595 -1.69 -54.16 -36.50
N ASP A 596 -0.68 -53.83 -37.32
CA ASP A 596 0.13 -52.61 -37.20
C ASP A 596 -0.70 -51.32 -37.07
N GLU A 597 -1.86 -51.22 -37.74
CA GLU A 597 -2.73 -50.06 -37.60
C GLU A 597 -3.34 -49.96 -36.20
N GLU A 598 -3.72 -51.11 -35.58
CA GLU A 598 -4.32 -51.11 -34.23
C GLU A 598 -3.26 -50.81 -33.17
N VAL A 599 -2.05 -51.32 -33.34
CA VAL A 599 -0.87 -51.01 -32.51
C VAL A 599 -0.56 -49.53 -32.54
N ASN A 600 -0.49 -48.90 -33.73
CA ASN A 600 -0.22 -47.47 -33.86
C ASN A 600 -1.34 -46.63 -33.24
N ARG A 601 -2.60 -47.02 -33.38
CA ARG A 601 -3.75 -46.31 -32.73
C ARG A 601 -3.69 -46.39 -31.21
N LEU A 602 -3.33 -47.55 -30.66
CA LEU A 602 -3.15 -47.72 -29.21
C LEU A 602 -1.99 -46.90 -28.70
N ALA A 603 -0.84 -46.87 -29.39
CA ALA A 603 0.29 -46.07 -29.02
C ALA A 603 -0.05 -44.57 -29.07
N GLN A 604 -0.78 -44.13 -30.11
CA GLN A 604 -1.28 -42.75 -30.19
C GLN A 604 -2.21 -42.43 -29.01
N HIS A 605 -3.10 -43.35 -28.62
CA HIS A 605 -3.98 -43.14 -27.52
C HIS A 605 -3.25 -43.06 -26.16
N VAL A 606 -2.23 -43.89 -25.95
CA VAL A 606 -1.35 -43.82 -24.76
C VAL A 606 -0.63 -42.48 -24.69
N PHE A 607 -0.12 -41.99 -25.85
CA PHE A 607 0.48 -40.67 -25.91
C PHE A 607 -0.52 -39.55 -25.62
N ASP A 608 -1.71 -39.59 -26.23
CA ASP A 608 -2.78 -38.60 -25.97
C ASP A 608 -3.21 -38.62 -24.48
N GLN A 609 -3.25 -39.82 -23.86
CA GLN A 609 -3.52 -39.94 -22.42
C GLN A 609 -2.42 -39.29 -21.57
N ALA A 610 -1.16 -39.50 -21.92
CA ALA A 610 -0.02 -38.88 -21.23
C ALA A 610 -0.05 -37.34 -21.36
N LYS A 611 -0.33 -36.85 -22.57
CA LYS A 611 -0.50 -35.41 -22.84
C LYS A 611 -1.70 -34.79 -22.09
N LEU A 612 -2.81 -35.52 -22.01
CA LEU A 612 -3.99 -35.10 -21.25
C LEU A 612 -3.66 -34.96 -19.76
N ALA A 613 -2.98 -35.95 -19.19
CA ALA A 613 -2.58 -35.97 -17.79
C ALA A 613 -1.52 -34.90 -17.46
N HIS A 614 -0.75 -34.46 -18.45
CA HIS A 614 0.22 -33.38 -18.33
C HIS A 614 -0.42 -31.98 -18.50
N GLY A 615 -1.64 -31.93 -19.07
CA GLY A 615 -2.31 -30.66 -19.40
C GLY A 615 -1.83 -30.03 -20.72
N SER A 616 -1.07 -30.77 -21.55
CA SER A 616 -0.51 -30.29 -22.81
C SER A 616 -1.18 -30.86 -24.06
N LEU A 617 -2.36 -31.53 -23.91
CA LEU A 617 -3.11 -32.07 -25.02
C LEU A 617 -3.88 -30.94 -25.76
N ASP A 618 -3.62 -30.78 -27.04
CA ASP A 618 -4.30 -29.80 -27.87
C ASP A 618 -5.75 -30.19 -28.24
N SER A 619 -6.47 -29.27 -28.87
CA SER A 619 -7.89 -29.50 -29.23
C SER A 619 -8.09 -30.65 -30.22
N GLU A 620 -7.15 -30.89 -31.15
CA GLU A 620 -7.20 -32.02 -32.10
C GLU A 620 -6.93 -33.34 -31.39
N GLY A 621 -5.93 -33.36 -30.52
CA GLY A 621 -5.61 -34.52 -29.68
C GLY A 621 -6.76 -34.89 -28.76
N LEU A 622 -7.41 -33.90 -28.13
CA LEU A 622 -8.57 -34.14 -27.27
C LEU A 622 -9.74 -34.75 -28.06
N LYS A 623 -10.02 -34.22 -29.26
CA LYS A 623 -11.07 -34.80 -30.13
C LYS A 623 -10.75 -36.24 -30.49
N ARG A 624 -9.55 -36.52 -30.93
CA ARG A 624 -9.06 -37.86 -31.28
C ARG A 624 -9.15 -38.82 -30.09
N PHE A 625 -8.73 -38.37 -28.91
CA PHE A 625 -8.79 -39.11 -27.66
C PHE A 625 -10.22 -39.51 -27.32
N LEU A 626 -11.18 -38.57 -27.35
CA LEU A 626 -12.59 -38.80 -27.06
C LEU A 626 -13.25 -39.74 -28.07
N GLU A 627 -12.98 -39.59 -29.37
CA GLU A 627 -13.50 -40.47 -30.43
C GLU A 627 -13.01 -41.91 -30.25
N TYR A 628 -11.73 -42.07 -29.92
CA TYR A 628 -11.17 -43.42 -29.71
C TYR A 628 -11.71 -44.04 -28.42
N ASN A 629 -11.81 -43.28 -27.35
CA ASN A 629 -12.37 -43.77 -26.08
C ASN A 629 -13.82 -44.22 -26.23
N SER A 630 -14.65 -43.50 -26.98
CA SER A 630 -16.02 -43.90 -27.29
C SER A 630 -16.08 -45.26 -28.01
N LYS A 631 -15.20 -45.48 -29.02
CA LYS A 631 -15.11 -46.77 -29.73
C LYS A 631 -14.62 -47.92 -28.85
N LEU A 632 -13.75 -47.65 -27.87
CA LEU A 632 -13.34 -48.67 -26.91
C LEU A 632 -14.50 -49.07 -25.97
N LEU A 633 -15.27 -48.11 -25.52
CA LEU A 633 -16.46 -48.36 -24.69
C LEU A 633 -17.52 -49.15 -25.45
N GLU A 634 -17.78 -48.84 -26.72
CA GLU A 634 -18.71 -49.62 -27.58
C GLU A 634 -18.26 -51.07 -27.68
N LYS A 635 -17.00 -51.35 -27.93
CA LYS A 635 -16.42 -52.71 -28.00
C LYS A 635 -16.50 -53.48 -26.65
N THR A 636 -16.58 -52.77 -25.53
CA THR A 636 -16.65 -53.43 -24.20
C THR A 636 -18.07 -53.85 -23.85
N ILE A 637 -19.06 -53.28 -24.52
CA ILE A 637 -20.50 -53.58 -24.33
C ILE A 637 -20.95 -54.70 -25.27
N GLU A 638 -20.27 -54.92 -26.41
CA GLU A 638 -20.46 -56.08 -27.28
C GLU A 638 -19.82 -57.36 -26.69
#